data_0623d7cd3ae789b9e2c2aef9eeb016d5
#
_entry.id   0623d7cd3ae789b9e2c2aef9eeb016d5
#
_cell.length_a   1.000
_cell.length_b   1.000
_cell.length_c   1.000
_cell.angle_alpha   90.00
_cell.angle_beta   90.00
_cell.angle_gamma   90.00
#
_symmetry.space_group_name_H-M   'P 1'
#
loop_
_entity.id
_entity.type
_entity.pdbx_description
1 polymer ?
#
loop_
_entity_poly.entity_id
_entity_poly.type
_entity_poly.pdbx_seq_one_letter_code
_entity_poly.pdbx_strand_id
1 'polypeptide(L)'
;RLESSFYAFRKSIDRFIYSYEMFIKEYEKGNVYISKGYINKIFELLEQGDDDAVQRLIDEGKAEKYASVEFRPDFLKDLKNDLDILKRIKSMWQSIKRDPKLETLLFNLKNHNILKNKKLIIFTESKETAEYLTKNVNVTFGADIALLFHGESSEFIRDKVIENFDAKAKNKKDDYQIL
;
A
#
# COMPACT_ATOMS: atom_id res chain seq x y z
N ARG A 1 -1.93 9.23 -5.52
CA ARG A 1 -2.62 8.02 -4.99
C ARG A 1 -4.13 8.22 -4.77
N LEU A 2 -4.58 9.42 -4.40
CA LEU A 2 -6.01 9.72 -4.30
C LEU A 2 -6.74 9.51 -5.64
N GLU A 3 -6.08 9.83 -6.74
CA GLU A 3 -6.61 9.62 -8.10
C GLU A 3 -6.80 8.13 -8.43
N SER A 4 -5.99 7.25 -7.84
CA SER A 4 -6.05 5.81 -8.10
C SER A 4 -7.14 5.14 -7.26
N SER A 5 -7.12 5.35 -5.93
CA SER A 5 -8.02 4.66 -5.00
C SER A 5 -8.12 5.39 -3.66
N PHE A 6 -9.32 5.55 -3.16
CA PHE A 6 -9.58 6.04 -1.80
C PHE A 6 -8.98 5.13 -0.74
N TYR A 7 -9.00 3.82 -0.98
CA TYR A 7 -8.39 2.83 -0.11
C TYR A 7 -6.87 2.99 -0.02
N ALA A 8 -6.18 3.09 -1.16
CA ALA A 8 -4.72 3.28 -1.20
C ALA A 8 -4.30 4.62 -0.56
N PHE A 9 -5.12 5.67 -0.72
CA PHE A 9 -4.88 6.94 -0.07
C PHE A 9 -4.95 6.82 1.46
N ARG A 10 -5.99 6.18 2.01
CA ARG A 10 -6.12 5.93 3.47
C ARG A 10 -4.90 5.17 4.00
N LYS A 11 -4.50 4.10 3.34
CA LYS A 11 -3.30 3.32 3.70
C LYS A 11 -2.03 4.16 3.68
N SER A 12 -1.92 5.09 2.73
CA SER A 12 -0.78 6.01 2.68
C SER A 12 -0.77 7.00 3.85
N ILE A 13 -1.92 7.56 4.22
CA ILE A 13 -2.04 8.44 5.39
C ILE A 13 -1.69 7.69 6.67
N ASP A 14 -2.17 6.45 6.84
CA ASP A 14 -1.84 5.64 8.02
C ASP A 14 -0.33 5.39 8.12
N ARG A 15 0.35 5.06 6.99
CA ARG A 15 1.80 4.90 6.97
C ARG A 15 2.55 6.19 7.29
N PHE A 16 2.10 7.33 6.78
CA PHE A 16 2.72 8.61 7.10
C PHE A 16 2.58 8.95 8.58
N ILE A 17 1.39 8.79 9.16
CA ILE A 17 1.16 9.03 10.59
C ILE A 17 2.10 8.14 11.42
N TYR A 18 2.16 6.84 11.13
CA TYR A 18 3.06 5.92 11.81
C TYR A 18 4.53 6.36 11.71
N SER A 19 4.99 6.69 10.50
CA SER A 19 6.37 7.14 10.29
C SER A 19 6.69 8.42 11.05
N TYR A 20 5.77 9.40 11.09
CA TYR A 20 5.95 10.62 11.87
C TYR A 20 5.97 10.35 13.37
N GLU A 21 5.06 9.50 13.88
CA GLU A 21 5.02 9.14 15.31
C GLU A 21 6.32 8.46 15.75
N MET A 22 6.82 7.51 14.95
CA MET A 22 8.08 6.83 15.23
C MET A 22 9.29 7.77 15.16
N PHE A 23 9.32 8.63 14.13
CA PHE A 23 10.39 9.61 14.00
C PHE A 23 10.42 10.59 15.17
N ILE A 24 9.27 11.13 15.58
CA ILE A 24 9.16 12.04 16.73
C ILE A 24 9.61 11.34 18.01
N LYS A 25 9.17 10.09 18.22
CA LYS A 25 9.55 9.29 19.38
C LYS A 25 11.07 9.11 19.49
N GLU A 26 11.73 8.79 18.39
CA GLU A 26 13.18 8.63 18.37
C GLU A 26 13.92 9.98 18.48
N TYR A 27 13.39 11.02 17.85
CA TYR A 27 13.92 12.38 18.00
C TYR A 27 13.91 12.85 19.47
N GLU A 28 12.82 12.60 20.20
CA GLU A 28 12.70 12.93 21.64
C GLU A 28 13.67 12.11 22.52
N LYS A 29 14.08 10.92 22.08
CA LYS A 29 15.15 10.15 22.71
C LYS A 29 16.56 10.63 22.35
N GLY A 30 16.68 11.62 21.48
CA GLY A 30 17.96 12.17 21.04
C GLY A 30 18.50 11.55 19.73
N ASN A 31 17.75 10.69 19.06
CA ASN A 31 18.20 9.96 17.87
C ASN A 31 17.41 10.35 16.64
N VAL A 32 18.10 10.46 15.49
CA VAL A 32 17.51 10.63 14.17
C VAL A 32 18.10 9.58 13.24
N TYR A 33 17.23 8.79 12.61
CA TYR A 33 17.63 7.79 11.63
C TYR A 33 17.22 8.23 10.24
N ILE A 34 18.14 8.15 9.27
CA ILE A 34 17.92 8.48 7.86
C ILE A 34 18.25 7.27 7.02
N SER A 35 17.34 6.88 6.13
CA SER A 35 17.55 5.80 5.18
C SER A 35 16.65 5.95 3.97
N LYS A 36 17.15 5.67 2.77
CA LYS A 36 16.37 5.72 1.52
C LYS A 36 15.40 4.56 1.34
N GLY A 37 15.64 3.43 1.97
CA GLY A 37 14.84 2.22 1.76
C GLY A 37 14.54 1.39 3.00
N TYR A 38 15.18 1.69 4.13
CA TYR A 38 15.10 0.85 5.33
C TYR A 38 14.44 1.53 6.52
N ILE A 39 13.90 2.74 6.39
CA ILE A 39 13.37 3.50 7.52
C ILE A 39 12.25 2.76 8.27
N ASN A 40 11.34 2.11 7.57
CA ASN A 40 10.27 1.33 8.19
C ASN A 40 10.84 0.12 8.94
N LYS A 41 11.85 -0.55 8.38
CA LYS A 41 12.53 -1.67 9.02
C LYS A 41 13.27 -1.24 10.30
N ILE A 42 13.91 -0.08 10.26
CA ILE A 42 14.56 0.51 11.43
C ILE A 42 13.52 0.75 12.53
N PHE A 43 12.38 1.34 12.22
CA PHE A 43 11.33 1.60 13.20
C PHE A 43 10.75 0.30 13.79
N GLU A 44 10.53 -0.73 12.96
CA GLU A 44 10.11 -2.05 13.45
C GLU A 44 11.13 -2.66 14.42
N LEU A 45 12.44 -2.60 14.11
CA LEU A 45 13.51 -3.10 14.96
C LEU A 45 13.60 -2.32 16.29
N LEU A 46 13.48 -0.99 16.23
CA LEU A 46 13.45 -0.13 17.43
C LEU A 46 12.24 -0.42 18.33
N GLU A 47 11.07 -0.73 17.75
CA GLU A 47 9.90 -1.16 18.54
C GLU A 47 10.09 -2.53 19.19
N GLN A 48 10.84 -3.42 18.56
CA GLN A 48 11.20 -4.74 19.09
C GLN A 48 12.36 -4.68 20.10
N GLY A 49 13.02 -3.51 20.23
CA GLY A 49 14.20 -3.34 21.09
C GLY A 49 15.46 -4.02 20.53
N ASP A 50 15.52 -4.27 19.22
CA ASP A 50 16.68 -4.90 18.55
C ASP A 50 17.66 -3.82 18.04
N ASP A 51 18.31 -3.16 18.98
CA ASP A 51 19.29 -2.11 18.70
C ASP A 51 20.51 -2.67 17.93
N ASP A 52 20.87 -3.92 18.14
CA ASP A 52 21.97 -4.58 17.43
C ASP A 52 21.68 -4.74 15.94
N ALA A 53 20.43 -5.06 15.58
CA ALA A 53 20.02 -5.14 14.18
C ALA A 53 19.99 -3.76 13.52
N VAL A 54 19.60 -2.71 14.26
CA VAL A 54 19.66 -1.33 13.76
C VAL A 54 21.12 -0.93 13.52
N GLN A 55 22.03 -1.24 14.46
CA GLN A 55 23.45 -0.93 14.32
C GLN A 55 24.05 -1.63 13.08
N ARG A 56 23.70 -2.89 12.83
CA ARG A 56 24.14 -3.60 11.60
C ARG A 56 23.72 -2.87 10.32
N LEU A 57 22.51 -2.33 10.26
CA LEU A 57 22.07 -1.55 9.09
C LEU A 57 22.88 -0.26 8.91
N ILE A 58 23.32 0.36 10.00
CA ILE A 58 24.19 1.53 9.96
C ILE A 58 25.58 1.14 9.49
N ASP A 59 26.19 0.08 10.04
CA ASP A 59 27.51 -0.40 9.69
C ASP A 59 27.60 -0.86 8.22
N GLU A 60 26.50 -1.38 7.68
CA GLU A 60 26.36 -1.72 6.26
C GLU A 60 26.10 -0.52 5.33
N GLY A 61 26.06 0.70 5.87
CA GLY A 61 25.78 1.92 5.08
C GLY A 61 24.37 2.01 4.53
N LYS A 62 23.41 1.24 5.07
CA LYS A 62 21.99 1.26 4.68
C LYS A 62 21.20 2.32 5.42
N ALA A 63 21.74 2.83 6.50
CA ALA A 63 21.16 3.89 7.33
C ALA A 63 22.25 4.78 7.93
N GLU A 64 21.86 6.00 8.31
CA GLU A 64 22.68 6.94 9.04
C GLU A 64 21.98 7.33 10.32
N LYS A 65 22.74 7.53 11.39
CA LYS A 65 22.24 7.98 12.70
C LYS A 65 22.86 9.32 13.05
N TYR A 66 22.03 10.27 13.43
CA TYR A 66 22.41 11.60 13.86
C TYR A 66 21.88 11.89 15.25
N ALA A 67 22.51 12.84 15.96
CA ALA A 67 21.95 13.35 17.21
C ALA A 67 20.85 14.38 16.93
N SER A 68 19.75 14.34 17.67
CA SER A 68 18.64 15.29 17.46
C SER A 68 19.05 16.74 17.70
N VAL A 69 20.09 17.00 18.50
CA VAL A 69 20.65 18.33 18.75
C VAL A 69 21.33 18.96 17.54
N GLU A 70 21.65 18.18 16.51
CA GLU A 70 22.19 18.68 15.26
C GLU A 70 21.16 19.37 14.36
N PHE A 71 19.88 19.23 14.70
CA PHE A 71 18.79 19.82 13.96
C PHE A 71 18.36 21.18 14.56
N ARG A 72 17.75 22.02 13.74
CA ARG A 72 17.26 23.34 14.18
C ARG A 72 16.26 23.20 15.34
N PRO A 73 16.21 24.16 16.29
CA PRO A 73 15.35 24.07 17.49
C PRO A 73 13.86 23.89 17.18
N ASP A 74 13.36 24.49 16.10
CA ASP A 74 11.94 24.43 15.72
C ASP A 74 11.55 23.12 14.97
N PHE A 75 12.53 22.28 14.64
CA PHE A 75 12.28 21.09 13.80
C PHE A 75 11.23 20.13 14.41
N LEU A 76 11.35 19.85 15.72
CA LEU A 76 10.39 19.00 16.41
C LEU A 76 8.97 19.61 16.42
N LYS A 77 8.88 20.92 16.56
CA LYS A 77 7.59 21.62 16.52
C LYS A 77 6.93 21.49 15.15
N ASP A 78 7.71 21.65 14.09
CA ASP A 78 7.20 21.51 12.73
C ASP A 78 6.72 20.07 12.46
N LEU A 79 7.49 19.06 12.89
CA LEU A 79 7.08 17.64 12.77
C LEU A 79 5.76 17.36 13.50
N LYS A 80 5.57 17.90 14.70
CA LYS A 80 4.31 17.76 15.47
C LYS A 80 3.14 18.43 14.75
N ASN A 81 3.36 19.63 14.19
CA ASN A 81 2.33 20.32 13.41
C ASN A 81 1.93 19.50 12.16
N ASP A 82 2.90 18.95 11.43
CA ASP A 82 2.63 18.10 10.26
C ASP A 82 1.86 16.84 10.65
N LEU A 83 2.24 16.20 11.76
CA LEU A 83 1.52 15.04 12.30
C LEU A 83 0.07 15.38 12.64
N ASP A 84 -0.19 16.52 13.25
CA ASP A 84 -1.54 16.97 13.56
C ASP A 84 -2.36 17.22 12.29
N ILE A 85 -1.77 17.79 11.24
CA ILE A 85 -2.40 17.94 9.93
C ILE A 85 -2.77 16.57 9.35
N LEU A 86 -1.85 15.60 9.37
CA LEU A 86 -2.09 14.23 8.89
C LEU A 86 -3.22 13.55 9.66
N LYS A 87 -3.26 13.69 10.99
CA LYS A 87 -4.34 13.16 11.84
C LYS A 87 -5.70 13.81 11.53
N ARG A 88 -5.72 15.11 11.27
CA ARG A 88 -6.94 15.80 10.82
C ARG A 88 -7.42 15.30 9.47
N ILE A 89 -6.53 15.14 8.49
CA ILE A 89 -6.86 14.56 7.18
C ILE A 89 -7.44 13.15 7.39
N LYS A 90 -6.79 12.29 8.19
CA LYS A 90 -7.30 10.95 8.50
C LYS A 90 -8.71 10.99 9.06
N SER A 91 -8.97 11.86 10.04
CA SER A 91 -10.30 12.03 10.64
C SER A 91 -11.36 12.45 9.63
N MET A 92 -11.05 13.41 8.76
CA MET A 92 -11.95 13.83 7.68
C MET A 92 -12.29 12.69 6.73
N TRP A 93 -11.30 11.84 6.39
CA TRP A 93 -11.49 10.70 5.50
C TRP A 93 -12.23 9.53 6.14
N GLN A 94 -12.22 9.38 7.46
CA GLN A 94 -12.96 8.32 8.16
C GLN A 94 -14.48 8.44 7.97
N SER A 95 -15.00 9.64 7.77
CA SER A 95 -16.41 9.89 7.52
C SER A 95 -16.86 9.47 6.11
N ILE A 96 -15.94 9.36 5.15
CA ILE A 96 -16.24 9.02 3.77
C ILE A 96 -16.34 7.50 3.64
N LYS A 97 -17.57 7.00 3.54
CA LYS A 97 -17.86 5.56 3.42
C LYS A 97 -18.00 5.09 1.97
N ARG A 98 -18.28 6.00 1.05
CA ARG A 98 -18.50 5.69 -0.37
C ARG A 98 -17.19 5.81 -1.14
N ASP A 99 -16.99 4.89 -2.09
CA ASP A 99 -15.95 4.99 -3.11
C ASP A 99 -16.62 5.08 -4.50
N PRO A 100 -16.86 6.29 -5.01
CA PRO A 100 -17.57 6.47 -6.29
C PRO A 100 -16.85 5.81 -7.47
N LYS A 101 -15.51 5.71 -7.44
CA LYS A 101 -14.74 5.03 -8.49
C LYS A 101 -15.00 3.53 -8.48
N LEU A 102 -14.97 2.91 -7.31
CA LEU A 102 -15.30 1.49 -7.16
C LEU A 102 -16.75 1.24 -7.57
N GLU A 103 -17.70 2.06 -7.09
CA GLU A 103 -19.12 1.92 -7.43
C GLU A 103 -19.33 1.99 -8.95
N THR A 104 -18.70 2.96 -9.63
CA THR A 104 -18.76 3.10 -11.09
C THR A 104 -18.15 1.91 -11.82
N LEU A 105 -16.98 1.41 -11.35
CA LEU A 105 -16.35 0.22 -11.92
C LEU A 105 -17.28 -0.99 -11.81
N LEU A 106 -17.79 -1.27 -10.61
CA LEU A 106 -18.68 -2.42 -10.37
C LEU A 106 -19.98 -2.32 -11.18
N PHE A 107 -20.55 -1.12 -11.28
CA PHE A 107 -21.72 -0.87 -12.13
C PHE A 107 -21.42 -1.19 -13.60
N ASN A 108 -20.29 -0.71 -14.13
CA ASN A 108 -19.89 -0.95 -15.51
C ASN A 108 -19.61 -2.42 -15.78
N LEU A 109 -18.92 -3.12 -14.86
CA LEU A 109 -18.66 -4.57 -14.99
C LEU A 109 -19.97 -5.38 -15.07
N LYS A 110 -21.01 -4.95 -14.37
CA LYS A 110 -22.34 -5.61 -14.41
C LYS A 110 -23.16 -5.28 -15.63
N ASN A 111 -23.13 -4.05 -16.10
CA ASN A 111 -24.15 -3.51 -17.00
C ASN A 111 -23.63 -3.12 -18.37
N HIS A 112 -22.31 -2.85 -18.52
CA HIS A 112 -21.76 -2.38 -19.79
C HIS A 112 -21.60 -3.55 -20.77
N ASN A 113 -22.27 -3.47 -21.93
CA ASN A 113 -22.35 -4.56 -22.92
C ASN A 113 -20.98 -5.06 -23.40
N ILE A 114 -19.97 -4.19 -23.50
CA ILE A 114 -18.62 -4.55 -23.96
C ILE A 114 -17.84 -5.31 -22.85
N LEU A 115 -18.06 -4.93 -21.59
CA LEU A 115 -17.29 -5.48 -20.44
C LEU A 115 -17.90 -6.77 -19.92
N LYS A 116 -19.23 -6.90 -20.02
CA LYS A 116 -19.96 -8.05 -19.52
C LYS A 116 -19.52 -9.33 -20.26
N ASN A 117 -19.18 -10.36 -19.51
CA ASN A 117 -18.77 -11.67 -20.02
C ASN A 117 -17.51 -11.66 -20.94
N LYS A 118 -16.62 -10.71 -20.75
CA LYS A 118 -15.33 -10.66 -21.47
C LYS A 118 -14.17 -10.87 -20.50
N LYS A 119 -13.06 -11.38 -21.03
CA LYS A 119 -11.79 -11.36 -20.29
C LYS A 119 -11.28 -9.92 -20.23
N LEU A 120 -10.99 -9.46 -19.03
CA LEU A 120 -10.54 -8.09 -18.77
C LEU A 120 -9.21 -8.11 -18.04
N ILE A 121 -8.34 -7.17 -18.37
CA ILE A 121 -7.11 -6.90 -17.62
C ILE A 121 -7.18 -5.47 -17.11
N ILE A 122 -7.09 -5.30 -15.79
CA ILE A 122 -7.13 -3.99 -15.13
C ILE A 122 -5.75 -3.70 -14.56
N PHE A 123 -5.09 -2.67 -15.06
CA PHE A 123 -3.78 -2.25 -14.57
C PHE A 123 -3.90 -1.17 -13.50
N THR A 124 -3.07 -1.28 -12.47
CA THR A 124 -2.89 -0.25 -11.45
C THR A 124 -1.43 -0.20 -11.00
N GLU A 125 -0.96 0.98 -10.61
CA GLU A 125 0.39 1.17 -10.07
C GLU A 125 0.52 0.76 -8.60
N SER A 126 -0.60 0.50 -7.91
CA SER A 126 -0.63 0.23 -6.47
C SER A 126 -1.12 -1.19 -6.20
N LYS A 127 -0.28 -1.99 -5.53
CA LYS A 127 -0.64 -3.33 -5.04
C LYS A 127 -1.89 -3.27 -4.15
N GLU A 128 -1.96 -2.30 -3.24
CA GLU A 128 -3.12 -2.12 -2.37
C GLU A 128 -4.41 -1.84 -3.15
N THR A 129 -4.31 -1.12 -4.28
CA THR A 129 -5.47 -0.91 -5.17
C THR A 129 -5.86 -2.21 -5.86
N ALA A 130 -4.91 -2.99 -6.35
CA ALA A 130 -5.19 -4.29 -6.97
C ALA A 130 -5.90 -5.24 -5.99
N GLU A 131 -5.38 -5.38 -4.77
CA GLU A 131 -5.97 -6.18 -3.69
C GLU A 131 -7.41 -5.72 -3.36
N TYR A 132 -7.59 -4.41 -3.23
CA TYR A 132 -8.88 -3.80 -2.93
C TYR A 132 -9.91 -4.06 -4.03
N LEU A 133 -9.54 -3.87 -5.29
CA LEU A 133 -10.42 -4.10 -6.44
C LEU A 133 -10.78 -5.58 -6.56
N THR A 134 -9.81 -6.49 -6.52
CA THR A 134 -10.03 -7.94 -6.59
C THR A 134 -11.02 -8.39 -5.53
N LYS A 135 -10.80 -7.99 -4.27
CA LYS A 135 -11.70 -8.33 -3.16
C LYS A 135 -13.13 -7.84 -3.40
N ASN A 136 -13.29 -6.57 -3.79
CA ASN A 136 -14.63 -5.98 -3.95
C ASN A 136 -15.36 -6.53 -5.17
N VAL A 137 -14.65 -6.83 -6.26
CA VAL A 137 -15.21 -7.52 -7.42
C VAL A 137 -15.73 -8.90 -7.01
N ASN A 138 -14.89 -9.74 -6.41
CA ASN A 138 -15.26 -11.11 -6.01
C ASN A 138 -16.45 -11.10 -5.03
N VAL A 139 -16.46 -10.22 -4.04
CA VAL A 139 -17.61 -10.07 -3.13
C VAL A 139 -18.88 -9.65 -3.86
N THR A 140 -18.77 -8.69 -4.80
CA THR A 140 -19.93 -8.14 -5.52
C THR A 140 -20.57 -9.14 -6.48
N PHE A 141 -19.76 -10.02 -7.07
CA PHE A 141 -20.25 -11.05 -8.00
C PHE A 141 -20.56 -12.38 -7.31
N GLY A 142 -20.22 -12.53 -6.02
CA GLY A 142 -20.45 -13.74 -5.24
C GLY A 142 -19.62 -14.95 -5.69
N ALA A 143 -18.51 -14.70 -6.42
CA ALA A 143 -17.61 -15.71 -6.95
C ALA A 143 -16.21 -15.13 -7.18
N ASP A 144 -15.19 -15.98 -7.18
CA ASP A 144 -13.80 -15.61 -7.44
C ASP A 144 -13.55 -15.43 -8.95
N ILE A 145 -14.17 -14.39 -9.54
CA ILE A 145 -14.02 -14.07 -10.97
C ILE A 145 -12.81 -13.19 -11.27
N ALA A 146 -12.24 -12.53 -10.26
CA ALA A 146 -11.06 -11.70 -10.39
C ALA A 146 -9.85 -12.37 -9.73
N LEU A 147 -8.74 -12.45 -10.47
CA LEU A 147 -7.46 -12.98 -10.02
C LEU A 147 -6.49 -11.83 -9.76
N LEU A 148 -5.93 -11.77 -8.55
CA LEU A 148 -4.90 -10.80 -8.21
C LEU A 148 -3.54 -11.23 -8.75
N PHE A 149 -2.87 -10.31 -9.46
CA PHE A 149 -1.51 -10.49 -9.93
C PHE A 149 -0.65 -9.24 -9.68
N HIS A 150 0.57 -9.43 -9.18
CA HIS A 150 1.56 -8.37 -8.98
C HIS A 150 2.98 -8.95 -9.03
N GLY A 151 4.01 -8.08 -8.99
CA GLY A 151 5.41 -8.50 -9.15
C GLY A 151 5.92 -9.57 -8.18
N GLU A 152 5.33 -9.65 -6.98
CA GLU A 152 5.66 -10.64 -5.94
C GLU A 152 4.77 -11.89 -5.98
N SER A 153 3.88 -12.01 -6.98
CA SER A 153 3.02 -13.18 -7.11
C SER A 153 3.82 -14.45 -7.33
N SER A 154 3.41 -15.54 -6.66
CA SER A 154 4.04 -16.86 -6.77
C SER A 154 3.96 -17.44 -8.18
N GLU A 155 4.81 -18.42 -8.48
CA GLU A 155 4.78 -19.15 -9.74
C GLU A 155 3.40 -19.79 -9.99
N PHE A 156 2.79 -20.36 -8.97
CA PHE A 156 1.44 -20.90 -9.03
C PHE A 156 0.38 -19.87 -9.52
N ILE A 157 0.47 -18.61 -9.06
CA ILE A 157 -0.43 -17.55 -9.54
C ILE A 157 -0.11 -17.18 -10.99
N ARG A 158 1.18 -17.15 -11.36
CA ARG A 158 1.61 -16.90 -12.76
C ARG A 158 1.06 -17.95 -13.71
N ASP A 159 1.11 -19.22 -13.33
CA ASP A 159 0.54 -20.32 -14.11
C ASP A 159 -0.97 -20.14 -14.29
N LYS A 160 -1.70 -19.79 -13.23
CA LYS A 160 -3.13 -19.47 -13.33
C LYS A 160 -3.42 -18.31 -14.28
N VAL A 161 -2.59 -17.27 -14.29
CA VAL A 161 -2.72 -16.15 -15.25
C VAL A 161 -2.56 -16.66 -16.69
N ILE A 162 -1.52 -17.46 -16.96
CA ILE A 162 -1.28 -18.04 -18.28
C ILE A 162 -2.47 -18.91 -18.70
N GLU A 163 -2.90 -19.85 -17.86
CA GLU A 163 -4.00 -20.77 -18.18
C GLU A 163 -5.32 -20.04 -18.48
N ASN A 164 -5.59 -18.90 -17.82
CA ASN A 164 -6.86 -18.20 -17.94
C ASN A 164 -6.85 -17.03 -18.93
N PHE A 165 -5.69 -16.41 -19.19
CA PHE A 165 -5.64 -15.15 -19.96
C PHE A 165 -4.75 -15.23 -21.20
N ASP A 166 -3.84 -16.22 -21.33
CA ASP A 166 -3.05 -16.37 -22.55
C ASP A 166 -3.86 -17.14 -23.62
N ALA A 167 -4.06 -16.48 -24.76
CA ALA A 167 -4.74 -17.07 -25.90
C ALA A 167 -4.02 -18.31 -26.47
N LYS A 168 -2.71 -18.46 -26.20
CA LYS A 168 -1.86 -19.59 -26.69
C LYS A 168 -1.61 -20.65 -25.63
N ALA A 169 -2.20 -20.55 -24.44
CA ALA A 169 -2.01 -21.54 -23.39
C ALA A 169 -2.43 -22.92 -23.84
N LYS A 170 -1.60 -23.96 -23.57
CA LYS A 170 -1.90 -25.36 -23.88
C LYS A 170 -3.07 -25.89 -23.05
N ASN A 171 -3.13 -25.52 -21.76
CA ASN A 171 -4.15 -25.96 -20.83
C ASN A 171 -5.04 -24.76 -20.47
N LYS A 172 -5.91 -24.35 -21.41
CA LYS A 172 -6.81 -23.22 -21.18
C LYS A 172 -7.85 -23.54 -20.13
N LYS A 173 -8.04 -22.56 -19.24
CA LYS A 173 -9.10 -22.55 -18.22
C LYS A 173 -9.95 -21.28 -18.38
N ASP A 174 -11.09 -21.28 -17.76
CA ASP A 174 -12.02 -20.15 -17.75
C ASP A 174 -12.55 -19.86 -16.32
N ASP A 175 -11.66 -20.05 -15.34
CA ASP A 175 -12.00 -19.87 -13.91
C ASP A 175 -12.13 -18.39 -13.55
N TYR A 176 -11.38 -17.53 -14.24
CA TYR A 176 -11.33 -16.08 -13.94
C TYR A 176 -11.67 -15.24 -15.17
N GLN A 177 -12.39 -14.16 -14.97
CA GLN A 177 -12.75 -13.20 -16.01
C GLN A 177 -11.90 -11.93 -15.97
N ILE A 178 -11.39 -11.55 -14.79
CA ILE A 178 -10.69 -10.27 -14.54
C ILE A 178 -9.31 -10.56 -13.94
N LEU A 179 -8.28 -9.93 -14.50
CA LEU A 179 -6.91 -9.91 -14.01
C LEU A 179 -6.54 -8.51 -13.55
#